data_0d9027206bc92c0624a7667bc5a037f2
#
_entry.id   0d9027206bc92c0624a7667bc5a037f2
#
_cell.length_a   1.000
_cell.length_b   1.000
_cell.length_c   1.000
_cell.angle_alpha   90.00
_cell.angle_beta   90.00
_cell.angle_gamma   90.00
#
_symmetry.space_group_name_H-M   'P 1'
#
loop_
_entity.id
_entity.type
_entity.pdbx_description
1 polymer ?
#
loop_
_entity_poly.entity_id
_entity_poly.type
_entity_poly.pdbx_seq_one_letter_code
_entity_poly.pdbx_strand_id
1 'polypeptide(L)'
;MKELSSVSNPIVKAAAELKQKKYRTEQQAFLVEGMRSVEEAVNCGIVKQLFVLKGTKTASARQAAIIAAAAAEGAELYEVTEPVMKKIVDTETPQALTAVVARQSAALEELAAAGGIVLVLDRIGDPGNLGTMIRTADAAGISGVVLLAGCTDIFAPKAVRSTMGSLLHIPVAEGICEADFISWARKNGYEIAVTCLENADSLYQTDLQGPVAVVVGSE
;
A
#
# COMPACT_ATOMS: atom_id res chain seq x y z
N MET A 1 -13.44 18.71 14.02
CA MET A 1 -13.80 18.18 12.68
C MET A 1 -14.49 19.29 11.91
N LYS A 2 -14.11 19.55 10.64
CA LYS A 2 -14.69 20.56 9.76
C LYS A 2 -15.68 19.90 8.80
N GLU A 3 -16.80 20.54 8.47
CA GLU A 3 -17.77 19.99 7.50
C GLU A 3 -17.42 20.42 6.07
N LEU A 4 -17.41 19.48 5.11
CA LEU A 4 -17.20 19.72 3.69
C LEU A 4 -18.37 19.13 2.90
N SER A 5 -19.22 20.00 2.32
CA SER A 5 -20.40 19.59 1.54
C SER A 5 -20.27 19.84 0.03
N SER A 6 -19.24 20.60 -0.39
CA SER A 6 -19.05 20.96 -1.79
C SER A 6 -17.96 20.08 -2.46
N VAL A 7 -18.30 19.44 -3.56
CA VAL A 7 -17.36 18.69 -4.42
C VAL A 7 -16.31 19.60 -5.11
N SER A 8 -16.55 20.91 -5.15
CA SER A 8 -15.63 21.90 -5.70
C SER A 8 -14.61 22.43 -4.68
N ASN A 9 -14.73 22.04 -3.41
CA ASN A 9 -13.80 22.44 -2.36
C ASN A 9 -12.36 22.02 -2.72
N PRO A 10 -11.36 22.90 -2.56
CA PRO A 10 -9.97 22.59 -2.90
C PRO A 10 -9.43 21.33 -2.21
N ILE A 11 -9.75 21.10 -0.92
CA ILE A 11 -9.34 19.90 -0.17
C ILE A 11 -9.91 18.63 -0.81
N VAL A 12 -11.20 18.68 -1.19
CA VAL A 12 -11.87 17.54 -1.85
C VAL A 12 -11.26 17.26 -3.23
N LYS A 13 -10.94 18.30 -3.99
CA LYS A 13 -10.27 18.16 -5.29
C LYS A 13 -8.89 17.54 -5.15
N ALA A 14 -8.07 18.06 -4.23
CA ALA A 14 -6.73 17.53 -3.98
C ALA A 14 -6.76 16.05 -3.56
N ALA A 15 -7.68 15.65 -2.66
CA ALA A 15 -7.86 14.26 -2.30
C ALA A 15 -8.32 13.39 -3.49
N ALA A 16 -9.26 13.88 -4.30
CA ALA A 16 -9.75 13.16 -5.47
C ALA A 16 -8.69 12.98 -6.58
N GLU A 17 -7.75 13.91 -6.70
CA GLU A 17 -6.62 13.84 -7.63
C GLU A 17 -5.68 12.67 -7.31
N LEU A 18 -5.61 12.21 -6.06
CA LEU A 18 -4.81 11.05 -5.65
C LEU A 18 -5.25 9.73 -6.32
N LYS A 19 -6.37 9.68 -7.02
CA LYS A 19 -6.72 8.57 -7.91
C LYS A 19 -5.74 8.42 -9.08
N GLN A 20 -5.04 9.48 -9.45
CA GLN A 20 -4.06 9.50 -10.53
C GLN A 20 -2.62 9.40 -10.00
N LYS A 21 -1.78 8.57 -10.64
CA LYS A 21 -0.38 8.34 -10.26
C LYS A 21 0.42 9.64 -10.13
N LYS A 22 0.24 10.57 -11.08
CA LYS A 22 0.93 11.86 -11.10
C LYS A 22 0.80 12.58 -9.74
N TYR A 23 -0.42 12.73 -9.26
CA TYR A 23 -0.69 13.47 -8.03
C TYR A 23 -0.26 12.71 -6.78
N ARG A 24 -0.33 11.37 -6.78
CA ARG A 24 0.25 10.57 -5.68
C ARG A 24 1.75 10.80 -5.55
N THR A 25 2.45 10.91 -6.67
CA THR A 25 3.89 11.20 -6.69
C THR A 25 4.19 12.64 -6.28
N GLU A 26 3.44 13.62 -6.80
CA GLU A 26 3.63 15.04 -6.46
C GLU A 26 3.33 15.33 -4.98
N GLN A 27 2.22 14.78 -4.45
CA GLN A 27 1.77 15.04 -3.08
C GLN A 27 2.43 14.10 -2.06
N GLN A 28 3.18 13.08 -2.50
CA GLN A 28 3.71 12.01 -1.65
C GLN A 28 2.63 11.47 -0.70
N ALA A 29 1.48 11.10 -1.30
CA ALA A 29 0.30 10.65 -0.58
C ALA A 29 -0.55 9.71 -1.44
N PHE A 30 -1.38 8.91 -0.79
CA PHE A 30 -2.36 8.05 -1.45
C PHE A 30 -3.63 7.90 -0.61
N LEU A 31 -4.66 7.26 -1.18
CA LEU A 31 -5.95 7.04 -0.52
C LEU A 31 -6.02 5.65 0.11
N VAL A 32 -6.49 5.61 1.34
CA VAL A 32 -6.86 4.38 2.05
C VAL A 32 -8.34 4.46 2.40
N GLU A 33 -9.12 3.46 1.98
CA GLU A 33 -10.57 3.40 2.20
C GLU A 33 -10.94 2.19 3.06
N GLY A 34 -11.91 2.39 3.93
CA GLY A 34 -12.47 1.33 4.79
C GLY A 34 -11.90 1.32 6.19
N MET A 35 -12.76 0.92 7.14
CA MET A 35 -12.49 1.03 8.58
C MET A 35 -11.19 0.34 9.00
N ARG A 36 -10.96 -0.91 8.52
CA ARG A 36 -9.79 -1.70 8.90
C ARG A 36 -8.49 -1.05 8.39
N SER A 37 -8.43 -0.73 7.10
CA SER A 37 -7.22 -0.16 6.51
C SER A 37 -6.92 1.25 7.04
N VAL A 38 -7.97 2.04 7.33
CA VAL A 38 -7.80 3.36 7.95
C VAL A 38 -7.29 3.24 9.38
N GLU A 39 -7.80 2.26 10.16
CA GLU A 39 -7.30 1.98 11.51
C GLU A 39 -5.81 1.63 11.51
N GLU A 40 -5.38 0.76 10.58
CA GLU A 40 -3.95 0.43 10.42
C GLU A 40 -3.13 1.67 10.06
N ALA A 41 -3.62 2.51 9.14
CA ALA A 41 -2.93 3.75 8.77
C ALA A 41 -2.80 4.73 9.96
N VAL A 42 -3.81 4.80 10.82
CA VAL A 42 -3.76 5.58 12.07
C VAL A 42 -2.73 5.01 13.03
N ASN A 43 -2.73 3.69 13.22
CA ASN A 43 -1.75 3.02 14.10
C ASN A 43 -0.30 3.22 13.63
N CYS A 44 -0.09 3.37 12.33
CA CYS A 44 1.21 3.70 11.75
C CYS A 44 1.59 5.21 11.86
N GLY A 45 0.69 6.08 12.31
CA GLY A 45 0.96 7.52 12.45
C GLY A 45 1.15 8.27 11.12
N ILE A 46 0.59 7.76 10.01
CA ILE A 46 0.83 8.30 8.65
C ILE A 46 -0.38 9.01 8.04
N VAL A 47 -1.47 9.15 8.78
CA VAL A 47 -2.69 9.81 8.31
C VAL A 47 -2.52 11.32 8.29
N LYS A 48 -2.65 11.93 7.11
CA LYS A 48 -2.65 13.39 6.94
C LYS A 48 -4.06 14.00 7.09
N GLN A 49 -5.04 13.35 6.46
CA GLN A 49 -6.44 13.79 6.43
C GLN A 49 -7.36 12.59 6.58
N LEU A 50 -8.41 12.74 7.38
CA LEU A 50 -9.45 11.72 7.56
C LEU A 50 -10.80 12.29 7.16
N PHE A 51 -11.45 11.66 6.20
CA PHE A 51 -12.80 11.96 5.74
C PHE A 51 -13.79 10.97 6.34
N VAL A 52 -14.79 11.48 7.03
CA VAL A 52 -15.83 10.72 7.72
C VAL A 52 -17.16 10.96 7.01
N LEU A 53 -17.80 9.90 6.52
CA LEU A 53 -19.07 10.00 5.83
C LEU A 53 -20.20 10.37 6.81
N LYS A 54 -20.89 11.48 6.56
CA LYS A 54 -22.03 11.97 7.36
C LYS A 54 -23.19 10.97 7.30
N GLY A 55 -23.83 10.77 8.47
CA GLY A 55 -25.06 9.96 8.52
C GLY A 55 -24.86 8.46 8.45
N THR A 56 -23.63 7.95 8.57
CA THR A 56 -23.42 6.52 8.77
C THR A 56 -24.09 6.10 10.07
N LYS A 57 -25.20 5.34 9.95
CA LYS A 57 -26.12 4.95 11.04
C LYS A 57 -25.48 4.11 12.17
N THR A 58 -24.22 3.78 12.04
CA THR A 58 -23.43 3.04 13.01
C THR A 58 -22.07 3.70 13.19
N ALA A 59 -22.06 4.86 13.85
CA ALA A 59 -20.83 5.28 14.53
C ALA A 59 -20.53 4.23 15.60
N SER A 60 -19.85 3.15 15.22
CA SER A 60 -19.45 2.12 16.18
C SER A 60 -18.41 2.72 17.14
N ALA A 61 -18.30 2.19 18.34
CA ALA A 61 -17.25 2.57 19.29
C ALA A 61 -15.86 2.51 18.63
N ARG A 62 -15.65 1.56 17.72
CA ARG A 62 -14.44 1.41 16.91
C ARG A 62 -14.20 2.62 16.00
N GLN A 63 -15.23 3.09 15.28
CA GLN A 63 -15.11 4.27 14.41
C GLN A 63 -14.76 5.53 15.21
N ALA A 64 -15.40 5.71 16.36
CA ALA A 64 -15.11 6.84 17.26
C ALA A 64 -13.66 6.78 17.78
N ALA A 65 -13.17 5.60 18.14
CA ALA A 65 -11.79 5.40 18.57
C ALA A 65 -10.78 5.73 17.45
N ILE A 66 -11.02 5.30 16.21
CA ILE A 66 -10.18 5.61 15.04
C ILE A 66 -10.13 7.13 14.81
N ILE A 67 -11.28 7.82 14.87
CA ILE A 67 -11.34 9.27 14.69
C ILE A 67 -10.57 9.98 15.80
N ALA A 68 -10.73 9.56 17.05
CA ALA A 68 -10.02 10.14 18.19
C ALA A 68 -8.50 9.92 18.09
N ALA A 69 -8.06 8.73 17.71
CA ALA A 69 -6.64 8.42 17.51
C ALA A 69 -6.04 9.24 16.36
N ALA A 70 -6.72 9.34 15.21
CA ALA A 70 -6.28 10.19 14.11
C ALA A 70 -6.15 11.65 14.50
N ALA A 71 -7.07 12.17 15.34
CA ALA A 71 -6.99 13.53 15.86
C ALA A 71 -5.79 13.72 16.78
N ALA A 72 -5.49 12.75 17.63
CA ALA A 72 -4.35 12.80 18.56
C ALA A 72 -3.01 12.80 17.81
N GLU A 73 -2.91 12.11 16.67
CA GLU A 73 -1.76 12.09 15.76
C GLU A 73 -1.67 13.36 14.87
N GLY A 74 -2.61 14.31 15.01
CA GLY A 74 -2.58 15.57 14.28
C GLY A 74 -3.21 15.54 12.89
N ALA A 75 -3.93 14.51 12.52
CA ALA A 75 -4.64 14.43 11.25
C ALA A 75 -5.75 15.50 11.15
N GLU A 76 -5.92 16.08 9.96
CA GLU A 76 -7.04 16.96 9.68
C GLU A 76 -8.34 16.15 9.50
N LEU A 77 -9.37 16.46 10.30
CA LEU A 77 -10.63 15.70 10.31
C LEU A 77 -11.74 16.45 9.56
N TYR A 78 -12.37 15.77 8.61
CA TYR A 78 -13.45 16.30 7.80
C TYR A 78 -14.69 15.40 7.85
N GLU A 79 -15.85 15.96 8.18
CA GLU A 79 -17.15 15.33 7.96
C GLU A 79 -17.61 15.66 6.54
N VAL A 80 -17.96 14.67 5.74
CA VAL A 80 -18.29 14.85 4.33
C VAL A 80 -19.62 14.22 3.95
N THR A 81 -20.32 14.85 3.00
CA THR A 81 -21.54 14.28 2.40
C THR A 81 -21.22 13.12 1.45
N GLU A 82 -22.20 12.27 1.16
CA GLU A 82 -22.03 11.16 0.22
C GLU A 82 -21.54 11.59 -1.18
N PRO A 83 -22.05 12.67 -1.81
CA PRO A 83 -21.51 13.16 -3.08
C PRO A 83 -20.03 13.55 -3.01
N VAL A 84 -19.60 14.13 -1.88
CA VAL A 84 -18.18 14.47 -1.67
C VAL A 84 -17.35 13.20 -1.53
N MET A 85 -17.79 12.24 -0.73
CA MET A 85 -17.07 10.97 -0.57
C MET A 85 -16.95 10.22 -1.91
N LYS A 86 -18.03 10.12 -2.69
CA LYS A 86 -18.04 9.55 -4.05
C LYS A 86 -17.06 10.25 -5.02
N LYS A 87 -16.83 11.56 -4.82
CA LYS A 87 -15.83 12.28 -5.60
C LYS A 87 -14.42 11.85 -5.27
N ILE A 88 -14.13 11.57 -3.99
CA ILE A 88 -12.81 11.21 -3.48
C ILE A 88 -12.45 9.76 -3.85
N VAL A 89 -13.35 8.81 -3.62
CA VAL A 89 -13.10 7.37 -3.84
C VAL A 89 -13.50 6.88 -5.22
N ASP A 90 -13.07 5.66 -5.58
CA ASP A 90 -13.43 4.99 -6.84
C ASP A 90 -14.51 3.91 -6.66
N THR A 91 -14.90 3.61 -5.42
CA THR A 91 -15.92 2.61 -5.12
C THR A 91 -17.31 3.17 -5.37
N GLU A 92 -18.20 2.35 -5.93
CA GLU A 92 -19.61 2.72 -6.16
C GLU A 92 -20.34 3.03 -4.84
N THR A 93 -20.04 2.24 -3.81
CA THR A 93 -20.55 2.45 -2.45
C THR A 93 -19.41 2.85 -1.53
N PRO A 94 -19.25 4.14 -1.23
CA PRO A 94 -18.19 4.63 -0.35
C PRO A 94 -18.28 4.02 1.05
N GLN A 95 -17.11 3.72 1.62
CA GLN A 95 -17.01 3.30 3.02
C GLN A 95 -17.17 4.49 3.97
N ALA A 96 -17.44 4.20 5.25
CA ALA A 96 -17.64 5.23 6.27
C ALA A 96 -16.42 6.12 6.51
N LEU A 97 -15.22 5.59 6.31
CA LEU A 97 -13.95 6.28 6.50
C LEU A 97 -13.07 6.17 5.25
N THR A 98 -12.45 7.29 4.90
CA THR A 98 -11.39 7.36 3.88
C THR A 98 -10.29 8.29 4.38
N ALA A 99 -9.04 7.88 4.26
CA ALA A 99 -7.90 8.67 4.68
C ALA A 99 -6.98 9.03 3.49
N VAL A 100 -6.41 10.21 3.54
CA VAL A 100 -5.20 10.56 2.80
C VAL A 100 -4.02 10.25 3.71
N VAL A 101 -3.15 9.36 3.26
CA VAL A 101 -1.99 8.90 4.03
C VAL A 101 -0.67 9.25 3.34
N ALA A 102 0.39 9.42 4.12
CA ALA A 102 1.72 9.66 3.59
C ALA A 102 2.20 8.41 2.83
N ARG A 103 2.77 8.62 1.63
CA ARG A 103 3.42 7.56 0.88
C ARG A 103 4.77 7.28 1.51
N GLN A 104 5.02 6.03 1.81
CA GLN A 104 6.30 5.53 2.27
C GLN A 104 6.79 4.50 1.27
N SER A 105 8.03 4.64 0.82
CA SER A 105 8.72 3.66 -0.02
C SER A 105 10.04 3.35 0.66
N ALA A 106 10.32 2.07 0.85
CA ALA A 106 11.57 1.63 1.44
C ALA A 106 12.73 1.74 0.43
N ALA A 107 13.93 1.99 0.91
CA ALA A 107 15.13 1.80 0.13
C ALA A 107 15.56 0.32 0.14
N LEU A 108 16.28 -0.12 -0.89
CA LEU A 108 16.81 -1.50 -0.94
C LEU A 108 17.73 -1.80 0.27
N GLU A 109 18.44 -0.82 0.76
CA GLU A 109 19.34 -0.94 1.91
C GLU A 109 18.59 -1.28 3.20
N GLU A 110 17.37 -0.78 3.36
CA GLU A 110 16.52 -1.11 4.51
C GLU A 110 16.11 -2.58 4.49
N LEU A 111 15.82 -3.14 3.31
CA LEU A 111 15.48 -4.56 3.14
C LEU A 111 16.70 -5.45 3.45
N ALA A 112 17.90 -5.03 3.07
CA ALA A 112 19.12 -5.77 3.40
C ALA A 112 19.39 -5.85 4.90
N ALA A 113 19.12 -4.76 5.62
CA ALA A 113 19.31 -4.71 7.07
C ALA A 113 18.37 -5.64 7.84
N ALA A 114 17.16 -5.88 7.31
CA ALA A 114 16.20 -6.82 7.88
C ALA A 114 16.61 -8.29 7.70
N GLY A 115 17.35 -8.60 6.62
CA GLY A 115 17.75 -9.97 6.26
C GLY A 115 16.54 -10.86 5.89
N GLY A 116 16.76 -12.17 5.82
CA GLY A 116 15.69 -13.13 5.55
C GLY A 116 15.25 -13.21 4.08
N ILE A 117 13.96 -13.46 3.85
CA ILE A 117 13.41 -13.61 2.50
C ILE A 117 12.84 -12.29 2.00
N VAL A 118 13.17 -11.92 0.77
CA VAL A 118 12.60 -10.78 0.04
C VAL A 118 11.82 -11.28 -1.16
N LEU A 119 10.59 -10.82 -1.34
CA LEU A 119 9.80 -11.10 -2.53
C LEU A 119 10.09 -10.05 -3.60
N VAL A 120 10.45 -10.50 -4.79
CA VAL A 120 10.74 -9.62 -5.95
C VAL A 120 9.67 -9.85 -7.00
N LEU A 121 8.99 -8.78 -7.40
CA LEU A 121 7.90 -8.84 -8.36
C LEU A 121 8.33 -8.16 -9.66
N ASP A 122 8.30 -8.90 -10.77
CA ASP A 122 8.68 -8.43 -12.08
C ASP A 122 7.48 -8.29 -13.02
N ARG A 123 7.23 -7.09 -13.51
CA ARG A 123 6.19 -6.76 -14.50
C ARG A 123 4.78 -7.23 -14.14
N ILE A 124 4.42 -7.21 -12.87
CA ILE A 124 3.05 -7.53 -12.43
C ILE A 124 2.10 -6.41 -12.85
N GLY A 125 1.27 -6.67 -13.87
CA GLY A 125 0.38 -5.67 -14.49
C GLY A 125 -0.96 -5.49 -13.78
N ASP A 126 -1.56 -6.55 -13.21
CA ASP A 126 -2.86 -6.46 -12.52
C ASP A 126 -2.70 -5.97 -11.07
N PRO A 127 -3.37 -4.85 -10.69
CA PRO A 127 -3.27 -4.32 -9.34
C PRO A 127 -3.90 -5.21 -8.26
N GLY A 128 -4.84 -6.09 -8.63
CA GLY A 128 -5.42 -7.07 -7.72
C GLY A 128 -4.42 -8.17 -7.37
N ASN A 129 -3.72 -8.70 -8.37
CA ASN A 129 -2.67 -9.70 -8.18
C ASN A 129 -1.52 -9.10 -7.37
N LEU A 130 -1.06 -7.89 -7.72
CA LEU A 130 -0.02 -7.20 -6.98
C LEU A 130 -0.37 -7.05 -5.49
N GLY A 131 -1.55 -6.56 -5.18
CA GLY A 131 -1.99 -6.41 -3.79
C GLY A 131 -2.14 -7.74 -3.06
N THR A 132 -2.59 -8.79 -3.74
CA THR A 132 -2.68 -10.14 -3.17
C THR A 132 -1.30 -10.72 -2.85
N MET A 133 -0.31 -10.54 -3.72
CA MET A 133 1.06 -10.98 -3.49
C MET A 133 1.67 -10.28 -2.28
N ILE A 134 1.48 -8.95 -2.14
CA ILE A 134 1.95 -8.20 -0.97
C ILE A 134 1.27 -8.68 0.32
N ARG A 135 -0.04 -8.90 0.29
CA ARG A 135 -0.76 -9.44 1.43
C ARG A 135 -0.26 -10.84 1.83
N THR A 136 0.07 -11.67 0.85
CA THR A 136 0.62 -13.02 1.10
C THR A 136 2.03 -12.92 1.69
N ALA A 137 2.85 -12.01 1.17
CA ALA A 137 4.20 -11.76 1.68
C ALA A 137 4.18 -11.31 3.14
N ASP A 138 3.33 -10.35 3.49
CA ASP A 138 3.13 -9.88 4.86
C ASP A 138 2.70 -11.03 5.79
N ALA A 139 1.68 -11.80 5.38
CA ALA A 139 1.18 -12.94 6.16
C ALA A 139 2.22 -14.06 6.33
N ALA A 140 3.14 -14.22 5.38
CA ALA A 140 4.23 -15.20 5.44
C ALA A 140 5.45 -14.71 6.25
N GLY A 141 5.44 -13.48 6.73
CA GLY A 141 6.56 -12.88 7.47
C GLY A 141 7.77 -12.61 6.59
N ILE A 142 7.57 -12.33 5.30
CA ILE A 142 8.63 -11.93 4.37
C ILE A 142 9.16 -10.56 4.77
N SER A 143 10.48 -10.37 4.74
CA SER A 143 11.16 -9.18 5.27
C SER A 143 10.89 -7.91 4.46
N GLY A 144 10.50 -8.05 3.19
CA GLY A 144 10.16 -6.91 2.34
C GLY A 144 9.86 -7.31 0.90
N VAL A 145 9.36 -6.36 0.13
CA VAL A 145 9.00 -6.56 -1.28
C VAL A 145 9.75 -5.58 -2.17
N VAL A 146 10.32 -6.09 -3.26
CA VAL A 146 10.91 -5.28 -4.33
C VAL A 146 10.00 -5.32 -5.54
N LEU A 147 9.54 -4.16 -5.99
CA LEU A 147 8.81 -4.02 -7.26
C LEU A 147 9.78 -3.54 -8.33
N LEU A 148 10.10 -4.41 -9.28
CA LEU A 148 10.91 -4.04 -10.44
C LEU A 148 10.15 -3.07 -11.35
N ALA A 149 10.90 -2.32 -12.15
CA ALA A 149 10.33 -1.43 -13.13
C ALA A 149 9.40 -2.19 -14.09
N GLY A 150 8.22 -1.62 -14.36
CA GLY A 150 7.18 -2.27 -15.17
C GLY A 150 6.03 -2.88 -14.37
N CYS A 151 6.13 -2.98 -13.05
CA CYS A 151 4.98 -3.31 -12.21
C CYS A 151 3.95 -2.16 -12.20
N THR A 152 2.68 -2.53 -12.01
CA THR A 152 1.63 -1.54 -11.77
C THR A 152 1.87 -0.79 -10.45
N ASP A 153 1.28 0.39 -10.33
CA ASP A 153 1.44 1.23 -9.14
C ASP A 153 0.73 0.63 -7.92
N ILE A 154 1.51 0.26 -6.90
CA ILE A 154 0.98 -0.32 -5.66
C ILE A 154 0.12 0.65 -4.85
N PHE A 155 0.32 1.96 -5.01
CA PHE A 155 -0.48 2.99 -4.36
C PHE A 155 -1.77 3.35 -5.13
N ALA A 156 -2.03 2.71 -6.28
CA ALA A 156 -3.31 2.85 -6.98
C ALA A 156 -4.46 2.33 -6.10
N PRO A 157 -5.64 2.98 -6.10
CA PRO A 157 -6.75 2.62 -5.19
C PRO A 157 -7.13 1.14 -5.22
N LYS A 158 -7.14 0.51 -6.41
CA LYS A 158 -7.45 -0.92 -6.55
C LYS A 158 -6.37 -1.80 -5.90
N ALA A 159 -5.09 -1.47 -6.07
CA ALA A 159 -3.98 -2.22 -5.47
C ALA A 159 -4.01 -2.07 -3.94
N VAL A 160 -4.12 -0.85 -3.43
CA VAL A 160 -4.21 -0.57 -1.99
C VAL A 160 -5.32 -1.38 -1.33
N ARG A 161 -6.53 -1.40 -1.91
CA ARG A 161 -7.64 -2.20 -1.38
C ARG A 161 -7.32 -3.69 -1.36
N SER A 162 -6.66 -4.21 -2.40
CA SER A 162 -6.32 -5.63 -2.50
C SER A 162 -5.29 -6.08 -1.46
N THR A 163 -4.47 -5.17 -0.93
CA THR A 163 -3.53 -5.48 0.15
C THR A 163 -4.20 -5.69 1.50
N MET A 164 -5.45 -5.25 1.67
CA MET A 164 -6.20 -5.35 2.94
C MET A 164 -5.48 -4.74 4.16
N GLY A 165 -4.60 -3.74 3.94
CA GLY A 165 -3.79 -3.08 4.95
C GLY A 165 -2.32 -3.51 4.98
N SER A 166 -1.95 -4.65 4.43
CA SER A 166 -0.57 -5.17 4.46
C SER A 166 0.47 -4.22 3.89
N LEU A 167 0.09 -3.37 2.92
CA LEU A 167 0.97 -2.32 2.38
C LEU A 167 1.51 -1.35 3.45
N LEU A 168 0.82 -1.24 4.58
CA LEU A 168 1.19 -0.34 5.68
C LEU A 168 2.16 -0.98 6.68
N HIS A 169 2.42 -2.29 6.55
CA HIS A 169 3.23 -3.07 7.47
C HIS A 169 4.54 -3.53 6.84
N ILE A 170 4.46 -4.04 5.60
CA ILE A 170 5.62 -4.61 4.93
C ILE A 170 6.41 -3.54 4.17
N PRO A 171 7.73 -3.44 4.31
CA PRO A 171 8.55 -2.52 3.52
C PRO A 171 8.48 -2.86 2.02
N VAL A 172 8.22 -1.86 1.18
CA VAL A 172 8.14 -2.01 -0.28
C VAL A 172 9.09 -1.03 -0.96
N ALA A 173 10.09 -1.57 -1.66
CA ALA A 173 10.96 -0.81 -2.56
C ALA A 173 10.36 -0.87 -3.98
N GLU A 174 10.08 0.28 -4.60
CA GLU A 174 9.39 0.33 -5.89
C GLU A 174 10.19 1.01 -7.00
N GLY A 175 9.91 0.62 -8.25
CA GLY A 175 10.53 1.21 -9.42
C GLY A 175 12.01 0.87 -9.58
N ILE A 176 12.45 -0.22 -8.97
CA ILE A 176 13.84 -0.68 -9.00
C ILE A 176 14.17 -1.23 -10.38
N CYS A 177 15.26 -0.80 -10.98
CA CYS A 177 15.72 -1.42 -12.22
C CYS A 177 16.37 -2.79 -11.93
N GLU A 178 16.27 -3.70 -12.89
CA GLU A 178 16.76 -5.06 -12.76
C GLU A 178 18.28 -5.10 -12.41
N ALA A 179 19.06 -4.24 -13.08
CA ALA A 179 20.51 -4.19 -12.85
C ALA A 179 20.86 -3.74 -11.42
N ASP A 180 20.12 -2.77 -10.88
CA ASP A 180 20.31 -2.28 -9.52
C ASP A 180 19.92 -3.36 -8.50
N PHE A 181 18.81 -4.04 -8.73
CA PHE A 181 18.39 -5.17 -7.90
C PHE A 181 19.45 -6.29 -7.88
N ILE A 182 19.95 -6.73 -9.04
CA ILE A 182 20.97 -7.79 -9.12
C ILE A 182 22.25 -7.36 -8.40
N SER A 183 22.70 -6.11 -8.61
CA SER A 183 23.86 -5.56 -7.94
C SER A 183 23.70 -5.54 -6.43
N TRP A 184 22.53 -5.07 -5.95
CA TRP A 184 22.19 -5.04 -4.53
C TRP A 184 22.14 -6.45 -3.93
N ALA A 185 21.48 -7.42 -4.58
CA ALA A 185 21.36 -8.79 -4.10
C ALA A 185 22.74 -9.44 -3.92
N ARG A 186 23.61 -9.31 -4.93
CA ARG A 186 24.99 -9.82 -4.86
C ARG A 186 25.81 -9.19 -3.76
N LYS A 187 25.74 -7.87 -3.62
CA LYS A 187 26.47 -7.11 -2.59
C LYS A 187 26.08 -7.54 -1.17
N ASN A 188 24.80 -7.89 -0.98
CA ASN A 188 24.26 -8.23 0.34
C ASN A 188 24.14 -9.75 0.57
N GLY A 189 24.68 -10.58 -0.32
CA GLY A 189 24.74 -12.04 -0.16
C GLY A 189 23.38 -12.74 -0.31
N TYR A 190 22.44 -12.14 -1.05
CA TYR A 190 21.18 -12.76 -1.37
C TYR A 190 21.34 -13.78 -2.49
N GLU A 191 20.83 -14.99 -2.28
CA GLU A 191 20.59 -15.96 -3.34
C GLU A 191 19.33 -15.53 -4.13
N ILE A 192 19.39 -15.57 -5.47
CA ILE A 192 18.28 -15.19 -6.32
C ILE A 192 17.59 -16.45 -6.82
N ALA A 193 16.41 -16.74 -6.31
CA ALA A 193 15.55 -17.85 -6.74
C ALA A 193 14.45 -17.33 -7.67
N VAL A 194 14.48 -17.74 -8.94
CA VAL A 194 13.49 -17.28 -9.94
C VAL A 194 12.45 -18.38 -10.17
N THR A 195 11.18 -18.04 -10.07
CA THR A 195 10.10 -18.97 -10.45
C THR A 195 10.02 -19.09 -11.97
N CYS A 196 10.03 -20.31 -12.49
CA CYS A 196 9.90 -20.61 -13.92
C CYS A 196 9.10 -21.89 -14.16
N LEU A 197 8.60 -22.06 -15.39
CA LEU A 197 7.78 -23.21 -15.77
C LEU A 197 8.60 -24.39 -16.29
N GLU A 198 9.79 -24.13 -16.83
CA GLU A 198 10.65 -25.13 -17.46
C GLU A 198 12.04 -25.12 -16.84
N ASN A 199 12.70 -26.30 -16.80
CA ASN A 199 14.03 -26.48 -16.25
C ASN A 199 14.20 -25.96 -14.80
N ALA A 200 13.14 -26.15 -13.99
CA ALA A 200 13.11 -25.73 -12.60
C ALA A 200 13.31 -26.90 -11.65
N ASP A 201 14.01 -26.65 -10.57
CA ASP A 201 14.03 -27.54 -9.43
C ASP A 201 12.73 -27.41 -8.62
N SER A 202 12.34 -28.48 -7.94
CA SER A 202 11.19 -28.43 -7.06
C SER A 202 11.45 -27.48 -5.88
N LEU A 203 10.51 -26.59 -5.58
CA LEU A 203 10.57 -25.72 -4.40
C LEU A 203 10.85 -26.50 -3.10
N TYR A 204 10.32 -27.72 -2.99
CA TYR A 204 10.53 -28.58 -1.80
C TYR A 204 11.93 -29.22 -1.73
N GLN A 205 12.74 -29.10 -2.79
CA GLN A 205 14.10 -29.59 -2.88
C GLN A 205 15.14 -28.48 -2.92
N THR A 206 14.67 -27.22 -3.04
CA THR A 206 15.51 -26.05 -3.09
C THR A 206 15.84 -25.60 -1.66
N ASP A 207 17.10 -25.38 -1.36
CA ASP A 207 17.50 -24.80 -0.08
C ASP A 207 17.28 -23.28 -0.12
N LEU A 208 16.30 -22.83 0.67
CA LEU A 208 15.95 -21.41 0.84
C LEU A 208 16.37 -20.87 2.23
N GLN A 209 17.38 -21.49 2.84
CA GLN A 209 17.93 -21.01 4.12
C GLN A 209 18.87 -19.82 3.89
N GLY A 210 18.70 -18.77 4.67
CA GLY A 210 19.52 -17.57 4.58
C GLY A 210 18.82 -16.42 3.84
N PRO A 211 19.57 -15.40 3.41
CA PRO A 211 19.03 -14.31 2.62
C PRO A 211 18.69 -14.78 1.20
N VAL A 212 17.40 -14.84 0.88
CA VAL A 212 16.89 -15.28 -0.43
C VAL A 212 15.98 -14.22 -1.04
N ALA A 213 16.22 -13.89 -2.30
CA ALA A 213 15.32 -13.07 -3.10
C ALA A 213 14.51 -13.96 -4.05
N VAL A 214 13.23 -14.17 -3.72
CA VAL A 214 12.31 -14.98 -4.55
C VAL A 214 11.69 -14.09 -5.61
N VAL A 215 12.00 -14.35 -6.88
CA VAL A 215 11.51 -13.57 -8.02
C VAL A 215 10.28 -14.24 -8.62
N VAL A 216 9.18 -13.48 -8.70
CA VAL A 216 7.93 -13.87 -9.36
C VAL A 216 7.65 -12.88 -10.49
N GLY A 217 7.54 -13.38 -11.72
CA GLY A 217 7.25 -12.58 -12.91
C GLY A 217 5.83 -12.78 -13.44
N SER A 218 5.46 -11.92 -14.42
CA SER A 218 4.29 -12.17 -15.27
C SER A 218 4.61 -13.29 -16.28
N GLU A 219 3.59 -14.05 -16.63
CA GLU A 219 3.64 -15.00 -17.76
C GLU A 219 3.88 -14.28 -19.10
#